data_a9a7a43d68edaad23dab767ecdc719c4
#
_entry.id   a9a7a43d68edaad23dab767ecdc719c4
#
_cell.length_a   1.000
_cell.length_b   1.000
_cell.length_c   1.000
_cell.angle_alpha   90.00
_cell.angle_beta   90.00
_cell.angle_gamma   90.00
#
_symmetry.space_group_name_H-M   'P 1'
#
loop_
_entity.id
_entity.type
_entity.pdbx_description
1 polymer ?
#
loop_
_entity_poly.entity_id
_entity_poly.type
_entity_poly.pdbx_seq_one_letter_code
_entity_poly.pdbx_strand_id
1 'polypeptide(L)'
;QWLHAPQPESVVFTSGTTDALNQVAFGYAQPRLQPGDEIIVSVLEHHSNLVPWQRVAAQTGARLRMVGMDSQGNLDYAQLAELINTHTKVVTLTMVSNVLGTVVDVAKVAQLVHQYDGILVVDAAQAVAHLPIDVTAMDVDFLAFSGHKMFGPTGIGVLYGKLARLEEMEPVRFGGEMVDLVTPTSATFQPLPIR
;
A
#
# COMPACT_ATOMS: atom_id res chain seq x y z
N GLN A 1 10.09 -11.46 11.60
CA GLN A 1 10.15 -12.91 11.37
C GLN A 1 8.99 -13.41 10.50
N TRP A 2 7.73 -13.09 10.81
CA TRP A 2 6.56 -13.56 10.05
C TRP A 2 6.55 -13.05 8.60
N LEU A 3 6.90 -11.80 8.38
CA LEU A 3 6.92 -11.16 7.06
C LEU A 3 8.29 -11.25 6.37
N HIS A 4 9.31 -11.79 7.02
CA HIS A 4 10.70 -11.72 6.58
C HIS A 4 11.17 -10.26 6.36
N ALA A 5 10.58 -9.31 7.11
CA ALA A 5 11.00 -7.93 7.06
C ALA A 5 12.48 -7.79 7.47
N PRO A 6 13.27 -7.01 6.72
CA PRO A 6 14.72 -6.89 6.96
C PRO A 6 15.06 -6.31 8.33
N GLN A 7 14.18 -5.44 8.85
CA GLN A 7 14.40 -4.72 10.10
C GLN A 7 13.06 -4.35 10.76
N PRO A 8 13.00 -4.24 12.10
CA PRO A 8 11.76 -3.97 12.82
C PRO A 8 11.15 -2.61 12.48
N GLU A 9 11.95 -1.60 12.13
CA GLU A 9 11.52 -0.25 11.75
C GLU A 9 10.70 -0.22 10.45
N SER A 10 10.76 -1.30 9.66
CA SER A 10 9.91 -1.50 8.48
C SER A 10 8.47 -1.91 8.83
N VAL A 11 8.15 -2.10 10.11
CA VAL A 11 6.85 -2.59 10.57
C VAL A 11 6.17 -1.56 11.45
N VAL A 12 5.08 -1.00 10.97
CA VAL A 12 4.28 0.02 11.66
C VAL A 12 2.98 -0.59 12.14
N PHE A 13 2.65 -0.42 13.42
CA PHE A 13 1.35 -0.83 13.95
C PHE A 13 0.27 0.19 13.60
N THR A 14 -0.87 -0.31 13.14
CA THR A 14 -2.03 0.48 12.74
C THR A 14 -3.29 -0.06 13.40
N SER A 15 -4.43 0.58 13.22
CA SER A 15 -5.71 0.05 13.72
C SER A 15 -6.32 -1.04 12.82
N GLY A 16 -5.70 -1.34 11.67
CA GLY A 16 -6.14 -2.36 10.72
C GLY A 16 -5.71 -2.04 9.29
N THR A 17 -6.03 -2.92 8.35
CA THR A 17 -5.68 -2.77 6.92
C THR A 17 -6.17 -1.45 6.34
N THR A 18 -7.41 -1.06 6.64
CA THR A 18 -7.98 0.20 6.13
C THR A 18 -7.17 1.40 6.58
N ASP A 19 -6.77 1.45 7.84
CA ASP A 19 -5.92 2.50 8.39
C ASP A 19 -4.54 2.52 7.70
N ALA A 20 -3.91 1.36 7.58
CA ALA A 20 -2.62 1.22 6.91
C ALA A 20 -2.66 1.72 5.45
N LEU A 21 -3.66 1.31 4.67
CA LEU A 21 -3.82 1.74 3.29
C LEU A 21 -4.10 3.24 3.17
N ASN A 22 -4.88 3.81 4.09
CA ASN A 22 -5.09 5.27 4.14
C ASN A 22 -3.78 6.01 4.47
N GLN A 23 -2.96 5.49 5.39
CA GLN A 23 -1.66 6.10 5.69
C GLN A 23 -0.77 6.13 4.44
N VAL A 24 -0.71 5.05 3.65
CA VAL A 24 0.05 5.04 2.39
C VAL A 24 -0.56 6.00 1.37
N ALA A 25 -1.87 5.98 1.20
CA ALA A 25 -2.54 6.82 0.21
C ALA A 25 -2.36 8.31 0.50
N PHE A 26 -2.55 8.74 1.75
CA PHE A 26 -2.52 10.16 2.12
C PHE A 26 -1.14 10.64 2.60
N GLY A 27 -0.33 9.77 3.21
CA GLY A 27 1.00 10.13 3.71
C GLY A 27 2.11 9.94 2.68
N TYR A 28 1.99 8.94 1.81
CA TYR A 28 3.01 8.70 0.79
C TYR A 28 2.58 9.22 -0.59
N ALA A 29 1.44 8.75 -1.10
CA ALA A 29 1.08 9.00 -2.50
C ALA A 29 0.57 10.43 -2.72
N GLN A 30 -0.36 10.91 -1.92
CA GLN A 30 -0.98 12.23 -2.12
C GLN A 30 0.02 13.38 -2.22
N PRO A 31 1.05 13.50 -1.37
CA PRO A 31 2.02 14.62 -1.47
C PRO A 31 2.91 14.57 -2.73
N ARG A 32 2.96 13.42 -3.42
CA ARG A 32 3.88 13.17 -4.54
C ARG A 32 3.19 13.16 -5.90
N LEU A 33 1.90 12.86 -5.91
CA LEU A 33 1.15 12.75 -7.15
C LEU A 33 0.80 14.12 -7.74
N GLN A 34 0.86 14.21 -9.05
CA GLN A 34 0.58 15.40 -9.83
C GLN A 34 -0.48 15.10 -10.91
N PRO A 35 -1.13 16.14 -11.48
CA PRO A 35 -2.00 15.96 -12.62
C PRO A 35 -1.31 15.25 -13.78
N GLY A 36 -1.92 14.16 -14.26
CA GLY A 36 -1.37 13.32 -15.31
C GLY A 36 -0.69 12.05 -14.84
N ASP A 37 -0.30 11.97 -13.57
CA ASP A 37 0.15 10.70 -12.96
C ASP A 37 -0.98 9.67 -12.92
N GLU A 38 -0.62 8.40 -12.85
CA GLU A 38 -1.58 7.30 -12.87
C GLU A 38 -1.45 6.42 -11.63
N ILE A 39 -2.63 6.06 -11.08
CA ILE A 39 -2.80 5.05 -10.03
C ILE A 39 -3.53 3.87 -10.67
N ILE A 40 -2.99 2.67 -10.57
CA ILE A 40 -3.65 1.44 -11.06
C ILE A 40 -4.19 0.65 -9.87
N VAL A 41 -5.46 0.27 -9.95
CA VAL A 41 -6.16 -0.63 -9.01
C VAL A 41 -6.78 -1.78 -9.79
N SER A 42 -7.14 -2.88 -9.12
CA SER A 42 -7.86 -3.96 -9.80
C SER A 42 -9.37 -3.94 -9.51
N VAL A 43 -10.13 -4.66 -10.32
CA VAL A 43 -11.56 -4.93 -10.05
C VAL A 43 -11.75 -5.91 -8.88
N LEU A 44 -10.69 -6.53 -8.39
CA LEU A 44 -10.70 -7.52 -7.31
C LEU A 44 -10.61 -6.87 -5.91
N GLU A 45 -10.46 -5.55 -5.84
CA GLU A 45 -10.14 -4.86 -4.59
C GLU A 45 -11.32 -4.81 -3.61
N HIS A 46 -10.99 -4.96 -2.34
CA HIS A 46 -11.87 -4.52 -1.26
C HIS A 46 -11.98 -2.99 -1.26
N HIS A 47 -13.12 -2.43 -0.83
CA HIS A 47 -13.34 -0.99 -0.77
C HIS A 47 -12.23 -0.24 0.01
N SER A 48 -11.62 -0.86 1.01
CA SER A 48 -10.48 -0.29 1.75
C SER A 48 -9.26 -0.02 0.89
N ASN A 49 -9.11 -0.76 -0.22
CA ASN A 49 -8.02 -0.59 -1.19
C ASN A 49 -8.49 0.03 -2.52
N LEU A 50 -9.69 0.59 -2.57
CA LEU A 50 -10.21 1.31 -3.73
C LEU A 50 -10.52 2.77 -3.38
N VAL A 51 -11.33 2.98 -2.34
CA VAL A 51 -11.89 4.31 -2.01
C VAL A 51 -10.81 5.35 -1.66
N PRO A 52 -9.76 5.04 -0.87
CA PRO A 52 -8.69 6.00 -0.62
C PRO A 52 -8.00 6.48 -1.90
N TRP A 53 -7.76 5.59 -2.85
CA TRP A 53 -7.12 5.89 -4.12
C TRP A 53 -7.99 6.74 -5.05
N GLN A 54 -9.31 6.48 -5.07
CA GLN A 54 -10.28 7.37 -5.75
C GLN A 54 -10.22 8.79 -5.17
N ARG A 55 -10.11 8.89 -3.84
CA ARG A 55 -10.05 10.18 -3.16
C ARG A 55 -8.76 10.92 -3.46
N VAL A 56 -7.62 10.23 -3.39
CA VAL A 56 -6.30 10.80 -3.72
C VAL A 56 -6.26 11.24 -5.18
N ALA A 57 -6.72 10.41 -6.12
CA ALA A 57 -6.77 10.78 -7.53
C ALA A 57 -7.58 12.06 -7.77
N ALA A 58 -8.76 12.17 -7.13
CA ALA A 58 -9.61 13.36 -7.24
C ALA A 58 -8.96 14.63 -6.66
N GLN A 59 -8.13 14.51 -5.62
CA GLN A 59 -7.47 15.64 -4.96
C GLN A 59 -6.20 16.10 -5.68
N THR A 60 -5.48 15.18 -6.31
CA THR A 60 -4.20 15.44 -6.96
C THR A 60 -4.31 15.70 -8.47
N GLY A 61 -5.47 15.36 -9.07
CA GLY A 61 -5.62 15.37 -10.54
C GLY A 61 -4.97 14.16 -11.23
N ALA A 62 -4.48 13.20 -10.47
CA ALA A 62 -4.01 11.92 -11.00
C ALA A 62 -5.18 11.10 -11.58
N ARG A 63 -4.86 10.18 -12.48
CA ARG A 63 -5.85 9.32 -13.13
C ARG A 63 -5.91 7.96 -12.44
N LEU A 64 -7.09 7.56 -12.01
CA LEU A 64 -7.32 6.19 -11.55
C LEU A 64 -7.60 5.29 -12.76
N ARG A 65 -6.78 4.26 -12.93
CA ARG A 65 -6.92 3.25 -13.98
C ARG A 65 -7.30 1.93 -13.30
N MET A 66 -8.15 1.16 -13.96
CA MET A 66 -8.63 -0.10 -13.41
C MET A 66 -8.22 -1.26 -14.31
N VAL A 67 -7.53 -2.25 -13.74
CA VAL A 67 -7.24 -3.51 -14.42
C VAL A 67 -8.34 -4.52 -14.13
N GLY A 68 -8.76 -5.24 -15.17
CA GLY A 68 -9.80 -6.25 -15.13
C GLY A 68 -9.32 -7.61 -14.62
N MET A 69 -10.19 -8.58 -14.80
CA MET A 69 -9.93 -10.00 -14.56
C MET A 69 -10.29 -10.81 -15.82
N ASP A 70 -9.67 -11.97 -15.94
CA ASP A 70 -10.00 -12.94 -16.98
C ASP A 70 -11.33 -13.66 -16.71
N SER A 71 -11.76 -14.52 -17.62
CA SER A 71 -13.00 -15.30 -17.49
C SER A 71 -12.99 -16.31 -16.33
N GLN A 72 -11.83 -16.57 -15.73
CA GLN A 72 -11.67 -17.47 -14.60
C GLN A 72 -11.58 -16.70 -13.27
N GLY A 73 -11.65 -15.36 -13.31
CA GLY A 73 -11.55 -14.49 -12.13
C GLY A 73 -10.12 -14.20 -11.68
N ASN A 74 -9.10 -14.50 -12.51
CA ASN A 74 -7.72 -14.11 -12.22
C ASN A 74 -7.46 -12.69 -12.71
N LEU A 75 -6.47 -12.04 -12.10
CA LEU A 75 -5.99 -10.73 -12.56
C LEU A 75 -5.56 -10.82 -14.04
N ASP A 76 -6.02 -9.89 -14.87
CA ASP A 76 -5.57 -9.80 -16.26
C ASP A 76 -4.16 -9.17 -16.32
N TYR A 77 -3.13 -10.02 -16.27
CA TYR A 77 -1.74 -9.59 -16.32
C TYR A 77 -1.34 -8.99 -17.67
N ALA A 78 -2.00 -9.36 -18.76
CA ALA A 78 -1.73 -8.78 -20.08
C ALA A 78 -2.22 -7.33 -20.10
N GLN A 79 -3.46 -7.09 -19.65
CA GLN A 79 -4.01 -5.76 -19.52
C GLN A 79 -3.19 -4.91 -18.51
N LEU A 80 -2.76 -5.50 -17.39
CA LEU A 80 -1.92 -4.79 -16.42
C LEU A 80 -0.61 -4.31 -17.06
N ALA A 81 0.06 -5.19 -17.82
CA ALA A 81 1.31 -4.83 -18.50
C ALA A 81 1.11 -3.74 -19.56
N GLU A 82 -0.04 -3.70 -20.24
CA GLU A 82 -0.38 -2.63 -21.18
C GLU A 82 -0.72 -1.30 -20.50
N LEU A 83 -1.29 -1.36 -19.28
CA LEU A 83 -1.66 -0.16 -18.52
C LEU A 83 -0.45 0.53 -17.87
N ILE A 84 0.56 -0.26 -17.43
CA ILE A 84 1.75 0.29 -16.77
C ILE A 84 2.61 1.04 -17.77
N ASN A 85 2.97 2.28 -17.42
CA ASN A 85 3.77 3.17 -18.26
C ASN A 85 4.54 4.19 -17.38
N THR A 86 5.28 5.12 -17.97
CA THR A 86 6.09 6.11 -17.25
C THR A 86 5.29 7.09 -16.37
N HIS A 87 3.98 7.20 -16.57
CA HIS A 87 3.08 7.99 -15.73
C HIS A 87 2.56 7.18 -14.53
N THR A 88 2.70 5.85 -14.53
CA THR A 88 2.27 4.99 -13.43
C THR A 88 3.15 5.22 -12.21
N LYS A 89 2.58 5.79 -11.14
CA LYS A 89 3.28 6.07 -9.88
C LYS A 89 2.92 5.07 -8.80
N VAL A 90 1.69 4.56 -8.82
CA VAL A 90 1.19 3.61 -7.83
C VAL A 90 0.45 2.49 -8.53
N VAL A 91 0.78 1.26 -8.19
CA VAL A 91 -0.08 0.10 -8.42
C VAL A 91 -0.47 -0.45 -7.07
N THR A 92 -1.77 -0.63 -6.83
CA THR A 92 -2.27 -1.17 -5.58
C THR A 92 -3.21 -2.34 -5.83
N LEU A 93 -2.91 -3.49 -5.24
CA LEU A 93 -3.61 -4.73 -5.51
C LEU A 93 -3.81 -5.57 -4.25
N THR A 94 -4.96 -6.27 -4.20
CA THR A 94 -5.13 -7.33 -3.20
C THR A 94 -4.29 -8.55 -3.56
N MET A 95 -3.64 -9.14 -2.56
CA MET A 95 -2.90 -10.40 -2.76
C MET A 95 -3.83 -11.61 -2.87
N VAL A 96 -4.96 -11.58 -2.13
CA VAL A 96 -6.02 -12.59 -2.20
C VAL A 96 -7.37 -11.89 -2.19
N SER A 97 -8.19 -12.12 -3.20
CA SER A 97 -9.54 -11.54 -3.27
C SER A 97 -10.42 -12.05 -2.13
N ASN A 98 -11.06 -11.16 -1.40
CA ASN A 98 -12.01 -11.51 -0.34
C ASN A 98 -13.33 -12.09 -0.88
N VAL A 99 -13.60 -11.96 -2.18
CA VAL A 99 -14.84 -12.45 -2.82
C VAL A 99 -14.57 -13.75 -3.57
N LEU A 100 -13.52 -13.79 -4.40
CA LEU A 100 -13.25 -14.92 -5.30
C LEU A 100 -12.21 -15.90 -4.75
N GLY A 101 -11.39 -15.47 -3.77
CA GLY A 101 -10.25 -16.26 -3.30
C GLY A 101 -9.08 -16.33 -4.29
N THR A 102 -9.17 -15.61 -5.41
CA THR A 102 -8.10 -15.51 -6.39
C THR A 102 -6.82 -15.00 -5.76
N VAL A 103 -5.71 -15.64 -6.06
CA VAL A 103 -4.37 -15.28 -5.58
C VAL A 103 -3.64 -14.53 -6.68
N VAL A 104 -3.13 -13.35 -6.36
CA VAL A 104 -2.31 -12.51 -7.27
C VAL A 104 -0.83 -12.82 -7.07
N ASP A 105 -0.11 -13.04 -8.15
CA ASP A 105 1.35 -13.15 -8.17
C ASP A 105 1.98 -11.76 -7.96
N VAL A 106 2.17 -11.42 -6.69
CA VAL A 106 2.68 -10.11 -6.27
C VAL A 106 4.09 -9.84 -6.78
N ALA A 107 4.97 -10.86 -6.78
CA ALA A 107 6.35 -10.69 -7.26
C ALA A 107 6.40 -10.36 -8.77
N LYS A 108 5.54 -10.99 -9.56
CA LYS A 108 5.40 -10.66 -10.99
C LYS A 108 4.90 -9.23 -11.19
N VAL A 109 3.95 -8.78 -10.38
CA VAL A 109 3.46 -7.39 -10.44
C VAL A 109 4.56 -6.41 -10.05
N ALA A 110 5.32 -6.68 -8.98
CA ALA A 110 6.44 -5.85 -8.55
C ALA A 110 7.46 -5.65 -9.67
N GLN A 111 7.84 -6.74 -10.38
CA GLN A 111 8.75 -6.66 -11.51
C GLN A 111 8.25 -5.73 -12.63
N LEU A 112 6.95 -5.75 -12.93
CA LEU A 112 6.36 -4.87 -13.95
C LEU A 112 6.36 -3.41 -13.50
N VAL A 113 5.96 -3.16 -12.26
CA VAL A 113 5.81 -1.81 -11.70
C VAL A 113 7.17 -1.11 -11.59
N HIS A 114 8.17 -1.82 -11.08
CA HIS A 114 9.50 -1.25 -10.83
C HIS A 114 10.30 -0.95 -12.12
N GLN A 115 9.91 -1.53 -13.27
CA GLN A 115 10.49 -1.15 -14.57
C GLN A 115 10.21 0.33 -14.95
N TYR A 116 9.20 0.94 -14.34
CA TYR A 116 8.77 2.31 -14.60
C TYR A 116 8.87 3.23 -13.37
N ASP A 117 9.68 2.83 -12.37
CA ASP A 117 9.88 3.57 -11.10
C ASP A 117 8.57 3.80 -10.31
N GLY A 118 7.54 3.01 -10.55
CA GLY A 118 6.31 2.98 -9.76
C GLY A 118 6.50 2.25 -8.44
N ILE A 119 5.56 2.43 -7.51
CA ILE A 119 5.51 1.67 -6.26
C ILE A 119 4.38 0.64 -6.26
N LEU A 120 4.59 -0.47 -5.57
CA LEU A 120 3.58 -1.51 -5.36
C LEU A 120 3.08 -1.51 -3.92
N VAL A 121 1.77 -1.31 -3.76
CA VAL A 121 1.04 -1.41 -2.48
C VAL A 121 0.18 -2.67 -2.49
N VAL A 122 0.30 -3.49 -1.46
CA VAL A 122 -0.38 -4.78 -1.38
C VAL A 122 -1.35 -4.84 -0.20
N ASP A 123 -2.63 -5.08 -0.49
CA ASP A 123 -3.61 -5.49 0.52
C ASP A 123 -3.48 -7.00 0.75
N ALA A 124 -2.83 -7.38 1.87
CA ALA A 124 -2.65 -8.77 2.27
C ALA A 124 -3.66 -9.23 3.34
N ALA A 125 -4.77 -8.50 3.51
CA ALA A 125 -5.75 -8.78 4.56
C ALA A 125 -6.27 -10.22 4.53
N GLN A 126 -6.50 -10.78 3.34
CA GLN A 126 -6.94 -12.17 3.21
C GLN A 126 -5.77 -13.15 3.05
N ALA A 127 -4.59 -12.67 2.67
CA ALA A 127 -3.44 -13.53 2.43
C ALA A 127 -2.73 -13.95 3.73
N VAL A 128 -2.63 -13.04 4.70
CA VAL A 128 -1.73 -13.16 5.86
C VAL A 128 -1.96 -14.41 6.72
N ALA A 129 -3.19 -14.93 6.77
CA ALA A 129 -3.51 -16.16 7.53
C ALA A 129 -3.38 -17.44 6.70
N HIS A 130 -3.25 -17.34 5.38
CA HIS A 130 -3.41 -18.49 4.47
C HIS A 130 -2.15 -18.77 3.65
N LEU A 131 -1.32 -17.77 3.41
CA LEU A 131 -0.14 -17.88 2.56
C LEU A 131 1.12 -17.44 3.29
N PRO A 132 2.27 -18.06 3.02
CA PRO A 132 3.54 -17.52 3.47
C PRO A 132 3.80 -16.18 2.79
N ILE A 133 4.24 -15.19 3.58
CA ILE A 133 4.55 -13.85 3.09
C ILE A 133 6.03 -13.58 3.32
N ASP A 134 6.76 -13.33 2.23
CA ASP A 134 8.13 -12.84 2.26
C ASP A 134 8.19 -11.52 1.50
N VAL A 135 8.14 -10.42 2.23
CA VAL A 135 8.08 -9.07 1.64
C VAL A 135 9.34 -8.72 0.85
N THR A 136 10.48 -9.35 1.19
CA THR A 136 11.74 -9.16 0.47
C THR A 136 11.73 -9.91 -0.86
N ALA A 137 11.31 -11.18 -0.84
CA ALA A 137 11.23 -11.98 -2.06
C ALA A 137 10.14 -11.47 -3.03
N MET A 138 9.05 -10.93 -2.49
CA MET A 138 7.97 -10.32 -3.28
C MET A 138 8.31 -8.91 -3.77
N ASP A 139 9.33 -8.28 -3.21
CA ASP A 139 9.80 -6.93 -3.54
C ASP A 139 8.71 -5.85 -3.44
N VAL A 140 7.78 -5.98 -2.48
CA VAL A 140 6.70 -5.01 -2.27
C VAL A 140 7.23 -3.74 -1.62
N ASP A 141 6.71 -2.56 -2.01
CA ASP A 141 7.05 -1.30 -1.36
C ASP A 141 6.25 -1.11 -0.07
N PHE A 142 4.95 -1.46 -0.09
CA PHE A 142 4.08 -1.45 1.08
C PHE A 142 3.18 -2.69 1.09
N LEU A 143 2.90 -3.21 2.30
CA LEU A 143 1.97 -4.32 2.50
C LEU A 143 1.17 -4.09 3.78
N ALA A 144 -0.15 -4.28 3.70
CA ALA A 144 -1.07 -4.00 4.81
C ALA A 144 -1.94 -5.21 5.16
N PHE A 145 -2.17 -5.43 6.46
CA PHE A 145 -3.12 -6.44 6.93
C PHE A 145 -3.69 -6.11 8.31
N SER A 146 -4.75 -6.83 8.71
CA SER A 146 -5.44 -6.69 9.99
C SER A 146 -5.24 -7.91 10.89
N GLY A 147 -5.03 -7.68 12.17
CA GLY A 147 -4.81 -8.74 13.17
C GLY A 147 -5.99 -9.70 13.28
N HIS A 148 -7.23 -9.21 13.24
CA HIS A 148 -8.42 -10.07 13.37
C HIS A 148 -8.61 -11.07 12.22
N LYS A 149 -7.93 -10.87 11.09
CA LYS A 149 -7.93 -11.83 9.95
C LYS A 149 -6.81 -12.87 10.03
N MET A 150 -5.92 -12.74 11.02
CA MET A 150 -4.85 -13.71 11.30
C MET A 150 -4.89 -14.20 12.76
N PHE A 151 -6.09 -14.49 13.24
CA PHE A 151 -6.35 -15.03 14.59
C PHE A 151 -6.02 -14.09 15.76
N GLY A 152 -5.79 -12.80 15.47
CA GLY A 152 -5.52 -11.77 16.48
C GLY A 152 -6.78 -10.99 16.86
N PRO A 153 -6.66 -9.99 17.75
CA PRO A 153 -7.77 -9.13 18.14
C PRO A 153 -8.15 -8.14 17.03
N THR A 154 -9.34 -7.55 17.14
CA THR A 154 -9.75 -6.36 16.39
C THR A 154 -9.01 -5.11 16.88
N GLY A 155 -8.98 -4.07 16.07
CA GLY A 155 -8.38 -2.77 16.44
C GLY A 155 -6.87 -2.70 16.31
N ILE A 156 -6.24 -3.75 15.77
CA ILE A 156 -4.81 -3.77 15.44
C ILE A 156 -4.59 -4.28 14.02
N GLY A 157 -3.63 -3.69 13.35
CA GLY A 157 -3.13 -4.09 12.04
C GLY A 157 -1.67 -3.74 11.87
N VAL A 158 -1.15 -4.03 10.71
CA VAL A 158 0.25 -3.80 10.35
C VAL A 158 0.31 -3.16 8.97
N LEU A 159 1.18 -2.17 8.87
CA LEU A 159 1.76 -1.68 7.64
C LEU A 159 3.23 -2.09 7.61
N TYR A 160 3.61 -2.89 6.64
CA TYR A 160 5.01 -3.03 6.24
C TYR A 160 5.32 -1.98 5.17
N GLY A 161 6.50 -1.38 5.25
CA GLY A 161 7.05 -0.54 4.18
C GLY A 161 8.55 -0.74 4.03
N LYS A 162 9.08 -0.66 2.81
CA LYS A 162 10.52 -0.49 2.61
C LYS A 162 10.95 0.75 3.41
N LEU A 163 12.03 0.65 4.19
CA LEU A 163 12.41 1.76 5.09
C LEU A 163 12.54 3.09 4.36
N ALA A 164 13.18 3.11 3.20
CA ALA A 164 13.31 4.31 2.37
C ALA A 164 11.95 4.92 2.01
N ARG A 165 10.92 4.09 1.77
CA ARG A 165 9.56 4.57 1.48
C ARG A 165 8.86 5.12 2.73
N LEU A 166 9.08 4.48 3.89
CA LEU A 166 8.56 4.99 5.16
C LEU A 166 9.22 6.32 5.56
N GLU A 167 10.51 6.48 5.32
CA GLU A 167 11.22 7.75 5.55
C GLU A 167 10.70 8.90 4.69
N GLU A 168 10.20 8.58 3.50
CA GLU A 168 9.57 9.54 2.60
C GLU A 168 8.11 9.87 2.98
N MET A 169 7.45 9.08 3.83
CA MET A 169 6.06 9.32 4.20
C MET A 169 5.93 10.55 5.09
N GLU A 170 4.88 11.32 4.84
CA GLU A 170 4.41 12.36 5.76
C GLU A 170 3.45 11.74 6.79
N PRO A 171 3.51 12.15 8.06
CA PRO A 171 2.54 11.73 9.05
C PRO A 171 1.11 12.15 8.63
N VAL A 172 0.15 11.24 8.79
CA VAL A 172 -1.29 11.53 8.55
C VAL A 172 -2.07 11.74 9.84
N ARG A 173 -1.44 11.47 10.97
CA ARG A 173 -1.94 11.72 12.32
C ARG A 173 -0.90 12.50 13.08
N PHE A 174 -1.32 13.52 13.79
CA PHE A 174 -0.44 14.45 14.48
C PHE A 174 -0.74 14.45 15.97
N GLY A 175 0.29 14.53 16.80
CA GLY A 175 0.13 14.54 18.26
C GLY A 175 1.45 14.65 19.01
N GLY A 176 1.42 14.30 20.27
CA GLY A 176 2.61 14.31 21.13
C GLY A 176 3.62 13.24 20.77
N GLU A 177 4.82 13.36 21.32
CA GLU A 177 5.97 12.44 21.22
C GLU A 177 6.62 12.28 19.83
N MET A 178 5.88 12.48 18.74
CA MET A 178 6.41 12.42 17.37
C MET A 178 7.12 13.71 16.94
N VAL A 179 6.99 14.78 17.70
CA VAL A 179 7.53 16.11 17.36
C VAL A 179 8.98 16.26 17.83
N ASP A 180 9.80 16.95 17.03
CA ASP A 180 11.14 17.37 17.38
C ASP A 180 11.11 18.81 17.90
N LEU A 181 10.55 19.74 17.12
CA LEU A 181 10.40 21.15 17.49
C LEU A 181 8.97 21.62 17.17
N VAL A 182 8.38 22.38 18.09
CA VAL A 182 7.08 23.02 17.90
C VAL A 182 7.20 24.51 18.10
N THR A 183 6.65 25.27 17.15
CA THR A 183 6.47 26.73 17.25
C THR A 183 4.97 27.06 17.19
N PRO A 184 4.55 28.30 17.41
CA PRO A 184 3.12 28.66 17.28
C PRO A 184 2.52 28.40 15.91
N THR A 185 3.32 28.27 14.86
CA THR A 185 2.85 28.16 13.47
C THR A 185 3.38 26.94 12.71
N SER A 186 4.31 26.16 13.30
CA SER A 186 4.94 25.02 12.63
C SER A 186 5.41 23.96 13.61
N ALA A 187 5.58 22.74 13.12
CA ALA A 187 6.22 21.66 13.83
C ALA A 187 7.16 20.88 12.89
N THR A 188 8.25 20.36 13.43
CA THR A 188 9.09 19.34 12.80
C THR A 188 8.93 18.02 13.53
N PHE A 189 9.24 16.92 12.85
CA PHE A 189 9.00 15.58 13.37
C PHE A 189 10.30 14.82 13.55
N GLN A 190 10.29 13.94 14.52
CA GLN A 190 11.42 13.07 14.79
C GLN A 190 11.62 12.06 13.65
N PRO A 191 12.82 11.48 13.48
CA PRO A 191 13.04 10.41 12.51
C PRO A 191 12.28 9.14 12.91
N LEU A 192 12.16 8.21 11.97
CA LEU A 192 11.67 6.87 12.28
C LEU A 192 12.54 6.20 13.36
N PRO A 193 11.96 5.36 14.22
CA PRO A 193 10.58 4.86 14.22
C PRO A 193 9.60 5.67 15.08
N ILE A 194 9.92 6.89 15.47
CA ILE A 194 9.16 7.65 16.48
C ILE A 194 7.97 8.41 15.86
N ARG A 195 8.09 8.85 14.58
CA ARG A 195 7.00 9.55 13.88
C ARG A 195 6.00 8.61 13.22
#